data_5f151ba34d1bcf5d980f0e7138793dc1
#
_entry.id   5f151ba34d1bcf5d980f0e7138793dc1
#
_cell.length_a   1.000
_cell.length_b   1.000
_cell.length_c   1.000
_cell.angle_alpha   90.00
_cell.angle_beta   90.00
_cell.angle_gamma   90.00
#
_symmetry.space_group_name_H-M   'P 1'
#
loop_
_entity.id
_entity.type
_entity.pdbx_description
1 polymer ?
#
loop_
_entity_poly.entity_id
_entity_poly.type
_entity_poly.pdbx_seq_one_letter_code
_entity_poly.pdbx_strand_id
1 'polypeptide(L)'
;MKWYFASRTRHRESIDKIVNFLISHNHEVVYEWSKLGSLKPYNENSDKASLIAKEIGLSLKNVDIFVLITDEAGTDMFIELGIVIGRWINDQKIKIYAVGKFNDRSLMHFHPAIKKVDTMSDVFSRECPELLTQDGAALLTLFDTHLLLL
;
A
#
# COMPACT_ATOMS: atom_id res chain seq x y z
N MET A 1 -4.10 7.08 -12.44
CA MET A 1 -3.31 7.31 -11.21
C MET A 1 -2.42 6.12 -10.95
N LYS A 2 -1.28 6.35 -10.33
CA LYS A 2 -0.26 5.34 -10.03
C LYS A 2 -0.28 5.01 -8.55
N TRP A 3 -0.54 3.77 -8.22
CA TRP A 3 -0.73 3.28 -6.87
C TRP A 3 0.42 2.40 -6.40
N TYR A 4 0.69 2.40 -5.11
CA TYR A 4 1.52 1.42 -4.42
C TYR A 4 0.89 1.02 -3.09
N PHE A 5 0.90 -0.27 -2.79
CA PHE A 5 0.38 -0.82 -1.54
C PHE A 5 1.53 -1.39 -0.71
N ALA A 6 1.79 -0.82 0.43
CA ALA A 6 2.75 -1.33 1.41
C ALA A 6 2.02 -2.10 2.50
N SER A 7 2.41 -3.34 2.76
CA SER A 7 1.82 -4.15 3.83
C SER A 7 2.67 -5.36 4.20
N ARG A 8 2.24 -6.05 5.24
CA ARG A 8 2.73 -7.41 5.51
C ARG A 8 2.19 -8.41 4.49
N THR A 9 2.95 -9.48 4.28
CA THR A 9 2.60 -10.55 3.32
C THR A 9 1.31 -11.30 3.67
N ARG A 10 0.85 -11.22 4.92
CA ARG A 10 -0.44 -11.83 5.31
C ARG A 10 -1.65 -11.20 4.62
N HIS A 11 -1.50 -9.97 4.09
CA HIS A 11 -2.55 -9.27 3.33
C HIS A 11 -2.46 -9.50 1.82
N ARG A 12 -1.52 -10.33 1.36
CA ARG A 12 -1.19 -10.53 -0.06
C ARG A 12 -2.41 -10.78 -0.93
N GLU A 13 -3.22 -11.77 -0.58
CA GLU A 13 -4.37 -12.17 -1.40
C GLU A 13 -5.43 -11.05 -1.50
N SER A 14 -5.68 -10.36 -0.39
CA SER A 14 -6.63 -9.26 -0.37
C SER A 14 -6.14 -8.07 -1.18
N ILE A 15 -4.84 -7.77 -1.09
CA ILE A 15 -4.21 -6.71 -1.88
C ILE A 15 -4.21 -7.06 -3.37
N ASP A 16 -3.91 -8.31 -3.73
CA ASP A 16 -3.89 -8.73 -5.12
C ASP A 16 -5.25 -8.54 -5.81
N LYS A 17 -6.34 -8.77 -5.10
CA LYS A 17 -7.69 -8.49 -5.61
C LYS A 17 -7.91 -6.99 -5.89
N ILE A 18 -7.46 -6.11 -5.00
CA ILE A 18 -7.54 -4.65 -5.21
C ILE A 18 -6.65 -4.22 -6.37
N VAL A 19 -5.43 -4.74 -6.45
CA VAL A 19 -4.49 -4.46 -7.54
C VAL A 19 -5.11 -4.82 -8.89
N ASN A 20 -5.64 -6.04 -9.02
CA ASN A 20 -6.28 -6.49 -10.25
C ASN A 20 -7.51 -5.66 -10.62
N PHE A 21 -8.30 -5.25 -9.63
CA PHE A 21 -9.45 -4.36 -9.83
C PHE A 21 -9.02 -2.98 -10.35
N LEU A 22 -8.01 -2.36 -9.75
CA LEU A 22 -7.48 -1.08 -10.20
C LEU A 22 -6.93 -1.15 -11.63
N ILE A 23 -6.16 -2.18 -11.95
CA ILE A 23 -5.59 -2.38 -13.29
C ILE A 23 -6.71 -2.56 -14.33
N SER A 24 -7.76 -3.33 -14.02
CA SER A 24 -8.92 -3.51 -14.91
C SER A 24 -9.72 -2.22 -15.16
N HIS A 25 -9.52 -1.19 -14.32
CA HIS A 25 -10.14 0.12 -14.44
C HIS A 25 -9.16 1.22 -14.87
N ASN A 26 -8.10 0.85 -15.61
CA ASN A 26 -7.10 1.75 -16.20
C ASN A 26 -6.27 2.55 -15.18
N HIS A 27 -6.12 2.04 -13.97
CA HIS A 27 -5.12 2.53 -13.03
C HIS A 27 -3.82 1.73 -13.17
N GLU A 28 -2.70 2.33 -12.79
CA GLU A 28 -1.39 1.67 -12.74
C GLU A 28 -1.06 1.32 -11.30
N VAL A 29 -0.53 0.13 -11.06
CA VAL A 29 0.13 -0.24 -9.80
C VAL A 29 1.61 -0.36 -10.09
N VAL A 30 2.42 0.54 -9.51
CA VAL A 30 3.83 0.73 -9.91
C VAL A 30 4.74 -0.46 -9.57
N TYR A 31 4.34 -1.29 -8.63
CA TYR A 31 5.01 -2.55 -8.32
C TYR A 31 4.02 -3.57 -7.68
N GLU A 32 3.87 -4.71 -8.33
CA GLU A 32 2.91 -5.75 -7.94
C GLU A 32 3.57 -6.84 -7.09
N TRP A 33 4.09 -6.47 -5.91
CA TRP A 33 4.76 -7.43 -5.02
C TRP A 33 3.84 -8.57 -4.55
N SER A 34 2.52 -8.38 -4.55
CA SER A 34 1.54 -9.42 -4.20
C SER A 34 1.64 -10.67 -5.08
N LYS A 35 2.15 -10.51 -6.29
CA LYS A 35 2.37 -11.61 -7.26
C LYS A 35 3.71 -12.32 -7.10
N LEU A 36 4.60 -11.80 -6.24
CA LEU A 36 5.90 -12.44 -5.98
C LEU A 36 5.74 -13.65 -5.06
N GLY A 37 6.58 -14.67 -5.31
CA GLY A 37 6.73 -15.79 -4.38
C GLY A 37 7.43 -15.39 -3.08
N SER A 38 7.58 -16.35 -2.16
CA SER A 38 8.34 -16.12 -0.94
C SER A 38 9.83 -15.90 -1.23
N LEU A 39 10.39 -14.86 -0.61
CA LEU A 39 11.82 -14.53 -0.69
C LEU A 39 12.58 -14.91 0.58
N LYS A 40 11.87 -15.29 1.62
CA LYS A 40 12.50 -15.69 2.91
C LYS A 40 13.04 -17.11 2.83
N PRO A 41 14.17 -17.38 3.47
CA PRO A 41 15.01 -16.43 4.20
C PRO A 41 15.83 -15.56 3.23
N TYR A 42 15.95 -14.25 3.51
CA TYR A 42 16.58 -13.28 2.61
C TYR A 42 18.06 -13.54 2.39
N ASN A 43 18.79 -14.04 3.40
CA ASN A 43 20.22 -14.35 3.29
C ASN A 43 20.52 -15.46 2.29
N GLU A 44 19.60 -16.40 2.06
CA GLU A 44 19.72 -17.46 1.06
C GLU A 44 19.28 -17.01 -0.35
N ASN A 45 18.58 -15.90 -0.44
CA ASN A 45 18.04 -15.31 -1.68
C ASN A 45 18.53 -13.88 -1.88
N SER A 46 19.76 -13.56 -1.44
CA SER A 46 20.24 -12.18 -1.32
C SER A 46 20.28 -11.42 -2.64
N ASP A 47 20.68 -12.05 -3.74
CA ASP A 47 20.73 -11.39 -5.05
C ASP A 47 19.33 -11.02 -5.55
N LYS A 48 18.37 -11.93 -5.42
CA LYS A 48 16.99 -11.69 -5.78
C LYS A 48 16.34 -10.65 -4.88
N ALA A 49 16.60 -10.72 -3.57
CA ALA A 49 16.11 -9.73 -2.60
C ALA A 49 16.67 -8.34 -2.89
N SER A 50 17.96 -8.23 -3.23
CA SER A 50 18.61 -6.97 -3.60
C SER A 50 17.98 -6.35 -4.85
N LEU A 51 17.72 -7.15 -5.88
CA LEU A 51 17.08 -6.68 -7.11
C LEU A 51 15.68 -6.16 -6.82
N ILE A 52 14.86 -6.91 -6.09
CA ILE A 52 13.49 -6.54 -5.75
C ILE A 52 13.46 -5.27 -4.88
N ALA A 53 14.32 -5.16 -3.88
CA ALA A 53 14.43 -3.97 -3.04
C ALA A 53 14.78 -2.73 -3.88
N LYS A 54 15.69 -2.86 -4.84
CA LYS A 54 16.03 -1.79 -5.79
C LYS A 54 14.83 -1.40 -6.66
N GLU A 55 14.11 -2.37 -7.21
CA GLU A 55 12.93 -2.13 -8.06
C GLU A 55 11.82 -1.43 -7.28
N ILE A 56 11.53 -1.86 -6.05
CA ILE A 56 10.57 -1.20 -5.17
C ILE A 56 10.99 0.25 -4.93
N GLY A 57 12.23 0.48 -4.51
CA GLY A 57 12.73 1.83 -4.26
C GLY A 57 12.62 2.75 -5.48
N LEU A 58 12.88 2.22 -6.69
CA LEU A 58 12.73 2.98 -7.93
C LEU A 58 11.27 3.26 -8.27
N SER A 59 10.38 2.29 -8.07
CA SER A 59 8.95 2.44 -8.36
C SER A 59 8.29 3.52 -7.51
N LEU A 60 8.71 3.65 -6.25
CA LEU A 60 8.20 4.65 -5.32
C LEU A 60 8.51 6.11 -5.73
N LYS A 61 9.42 6.33 -6.68
CA LYS A 61 9.67 7.67 -7.23
C LYS A 61 8.50 8.22 -8.02
N ASN A 62 7.67 7.38 -8.61
CA ASN A 62 6.63 7.75 -9.56
C ASN A 62 5.20 7.47 -9.07
N VAL A 63 5.02 7.08 -7.82
CA VAL A 63 3.71 6.80 -7.24
C VAL A 63 2.94 8.09 -6.97
N ASP A 64 1.63 8.09 -7.25
CA ASP A 64 0.73 9.20 -6.94
C ASP A 64 0.04 8.97 -5.59
N ILE A 65 -0.36 7.72 -5.33
CA ILE A 65 -1.08 7.31 -4.12
C ILE A 65 -0.36 6.13 -3.48
N PHE A 66 0.20 6.36 -2.31
CA PHE A 66 0.81 5.33 -1.48
C PHE A 66 -0.16 4.94 -0.36
N VAL A 67 -0.42 3.65 -0.23
CA VAL A 67 -1.32 3.10 0.79
C VAL A 67 -0.54 2.13 1.68
N LEU A 68 -0.38 2.51 2.93
CA LEU A 68 0.13 1.63 3.98
C LEU A 68 -1.06 0.90 4.63
N ILE A 69 -1.13 -0.40 4.49
CA ILE A 69 -2.03 -1.23 5.30
C ILE A 69 -1.37 -1.44 6.66
N THR A 70 -1.90 -0.78 7.67
CA THR A 70 -1.32 -0.81 9.01
C THR A 70 -1.48 -2.18 9.66
N ASP A 71 -0.51 -2.53 10.49
CA ASP A 71 -0.42 -3.84 11.11
C ASP A 71 0.26 -3.72 12.49
N GLU A 72 0.06 -4.71 13.35
CA GLU A 72 0.75 -4.80 14.64
C GLU A 72 2.26 -5.06 14.52
N ALA A 73 2.73 -5.53 13.37
CA ALA A 73 4.12 -5.82 13.07
C ALA A 73 4.49 -5.35 11.65
N GLY A 74 5.70 -5.65 11.21
CA GLY A 74 6.21 -5.32 9.88
C GLY A 74 7.46 -4.44 9.97
N THR A 75 8.28 -4.49 8.94
CA THR A 75 9.53 -3.73 8.82
C THR A 75 9.64 -3.03 7.48
N ASP A 76 9.61 -3.77 6.38
CA ASP A 76 9.85 -3.23 5.02
C ASP A 76 8.82 -2.15 4.64
N MET A 77 7.56 -2.35 4.99
CA MET A 77 6.49 -1.38 4.74
C MET A 77 6.74 -0.01 5.40
N PHE A 78 7.44 0.04 6.53
CA PHE A 78 7.80 1.30 7.19
C PHE A 78 9.00 1.97 6.54
N ILE A 79 9.93 1.19 5.96
CA ILE A 79 11.03 1.73 5.14
C ILE A 79 10.47 2.36 3.87
N GLU A 80 9.52 1.70 3.21
CA GLU A 80 8.81 2.22 2.05
C GLU A 80 8.05 3.51 2.38
N LEU A 81 7.37 3.55 3.53
CA LEU A 81 6.73 4.75 4.05
C LEU A 81 7.73 5.91 4.21
N GLY A 82 8.92 5.63 4.75
CA GLY A 82 9.99 6.62 4.90
C GLY A 82 10.43 7.21 3.56
N ILE A 83 10.55 6.39 2.52
CA ILE A 83 10.90 6.84 1.16
C ILE A 83 9.86 7.83 0.63
N VAL A 84 8.57 7.53 0.75
CA VAL A 84 7.51 8.41 0.23
C VAL A 84 7.29 9.66 1.07
N ILE A 85 7.54 9.60 2.38
CA ILE A 85 7.58 10.82 3.23
C ILE A 85 8.70 11.74 2.77
N GLY A 86 9.90 11.20 2.51
CA GLY A 86 11.02 11.98 1.98
C GLY A 86 10.68 12.65 0.65
N ARG A 87 9.95 11.96 -0.22
CA ARG A 87 9.46 12.53 -1.46
C ARG A 87 8.41 13.64 -1.23
N TRP A 88 7.47 13.44 -0.31
CA TRP A 88 6.48 14.46 0.05
C TRP A 88 7.12 15.74 0.61
N ILE A 89 8.17 15.60 1.42
CA ILE A 89 8.91 16.75 1.95
C ILE A 89 9.47 17.63 0.80
N ASN A 90 9.83 17.00 -0.31
CA ASN A 90 10.40 17.69 -1.46
C ASN A 90 9.36 18.42 -2.32
N ASP A 91 8.22 17.78 -2.64
CA ASP A 91 7.28 18.33 -3.63
C ASP A 91 5.81 18.35 -3.19
N GLN A 92 5.45 17.72 -2.09
CA GLN A 92 4.10 17.62 -1.52
C GLN A 92 3.01 17.06 -2.48
N LYS A 93 3.40 16.40 -3.56
CA LYS A 93 2.45 15.93 -4.59
C LYS A 93 1.89 14.54 -4.32
N ILE A 94 2.66 13.68 -3.67
CA ILE A 94 2.22 12.32 -3.35
C ILE A 94 1.16 12.35 -2.24
N LYS A 95 0.16 11.49 -2.37
CA LYS A 95 -0.85 11.24 -1.33
C LYS A 95 -0.49 9.97 -0.57
N ILE A 96 -0.39 10.07 0.75
CA ILE A 96 0.04 8.97 1.63
C ILE A 96 -1.10 8.66 2.60
N TYR A 97 -1.58 7.42 2.56
CA TYR A 97 -2.61 6.91 3.45
C TYR A 97 -2.07 5.84 4.39
N ALA A 98 -2.49 5.88 5.66
CA ALA A 98 -2.34 4.80 6.61
C ALA A 98 -3.74 4.26 6.93
N VAL A 99 -3.99 3.01 6.56
CA VAL A 99 -5.31 2.38 6.60
C VAL A 99 -5.36 1.30 7.66
N GLY A 100 -6.37 1.35 8.52
CA GLY A 100 -6.65 0.34 9.52
C GLY A 100 -6.39 0.77 10.97
N LYS A 101 -6.65 -0.12 11.90
CA LYS A 101 -6.66 0.18 13.35
C LYS A 101 -5.29 0.43 13.99
N PHE A 102 -4.19 0.08 13.32
CA PHE A 102 -2.82 0.26 13.83
C PHE A 102 -2.12 1.53 13.29
N ASN A 103 -2.88 2.55 12.94
CA ASN A 103 -2.39 3.77 12.31
C ASN A 103 -1.83 4.82 13.29
N ASP A 104 -1.62 4.44 14.55
CA ASP A 104 -1.04 5.26 15.63
C ASP A 104 0.20 4.62 16.28
N ARG A 105 0.66 3.49 15.77
CA ARG A 105 1.69 2.65 16.37
C ARG A 105 3.11 3.21 16.30
N SER A 106 3.36 4.14 15.39
CA SER A 106 4.67 4.74 15.14
C SER A 106 4.56 6.27 15.22
N LEU A 107 5.61 6.93 15.73
CA LEU A 107 5.73 8.40 15.66
C LEU A 107 5.49 8.91 14.22
N MET A 108 5.99 8.20 13.23
CA MET A 108 5.89 8.61 11.84
C MET A 108 4.47 8.52 11.28
N HIS A 109 3.55 7.78 11.89
CA HIS A 109 2.13 7.84 11.55
C HIS A 109 1.49 9.21 11.82
N PHE A 110 2.12 10.04 12.65
CA PHE A 110 1.67 11.40 12.96
C PHE A 110 2.30 12.47 12.05
N HIS A 111 3.14 12.06 11.09
CA HIS A 111 3.72 13.00 10.13
C HIS A 111 2.60 13.68 9.32
N PRO A 112 2.66 15.03 9.09
CA PRO A 112 1.60 15.78 8.40
C PRO A 112 1.26 15.27 7.00
N ALA A 113 2.19 14.59 6.32
CA ALA A 113 1.95 13.97 5.01
C ALA A 113 0.96 12.81 5.04
N ILE A 114 0.73 12.19 6.21
CA ILE A 114 -0.03 10.94 6.31
C ILE A 114 -1.48 11.23 6.65
N LYS A 115 -2.37 10.72 5.80
CA LYS A 115 -3.81 10.71 6.05
C LYS A 115 -4.20 9.37 6.68
N LYS A 116 -4.59 9.40 7.93
CA LYS A 116 -5.08 8.22 8.64
C LYS A 116 -6.54 7.99 8.30
N VAL A 117 -6.88 6.77 7.93
CA VAL A 117 -8.26 6.33 7.65
C VAL A 117 -8.47 4.92 8.18
N ASP A 118 -9.71 4.58 8.48
CA ASP A 118 -10.04 3.27 9.05
C ASP A 118 -10.17 2.19 7.98
N THR A 119 -10.61 2.58 6.78
CA THR A 119 -10.98 1.63 5.72
C THR A 119 -10.34 1.97 4.38
N MET A 120 -10.22 0.97 3.50
CA MET A 120 -9.85 1.17 2.10
C MET A 120 -10.95 1.90 1.34
N SER A 121 -12.21 1.68 1.71
CA SER A 121 -13.35 2.41 1.17
C SER A 121 -13.20 3.93 1.35
N ASP A 122 -12.63 4.39 2.46
CA ASP A 122 -12.34 5.81 2.69
C ASP A 122 -11.30 6.36 1.70
N VAL A 123 -10.28 5.56 1.36
CA VAL A 123 -9.29 5.95 0.36
C VAL A 123 -9.96 6.09 -1.01
N PHE A 124 -10.73 5.09 -1.44
CA PHE A 124 -11.39 5.10 -2.74
C PHE A 124 -12.40 6.25 -2.86
N SER A 125 -13.16 6.53 -1.80
CA SER A 125 -14.13 7.64 -1.80
C SER A 125 -13.48 9.01 -2.02
N ARG A 126 -12.22 9.15 -1.62
CA ARG A 126 -11.46 10.41 -1.77
C ARG A 126 -10.73 10.50 -3.10
N GLU A 127 -10.22 9.38 -3.61
CA GLU A 127 -9.28 9.38 -4.74
C GLU A 127 -9.89 8.90 -6.05
N CYS A 128 -10.86 8.00 -6.01
CA CYS A 128 -11.50 7.42 -7.18
C CYS A 128 -12.96 7.01 -6.87
N PRO A 129 -13.83 7.96 -6.48
CA PRO A 129 -15.22 7.65 -6.11
C PRO A 129 -16.00 6.98 -7.25
N GLU A 130 -15.61 7.18 -8.50
CA GLU A 130 -16.19 6.51 -9.67
C GLU A 130 -16.01 4.98 -9.65
N LEU A 131 -15.05 4.46 -8.90
CA LEU A 131 -14.84 3.02 -8.73
C LEU A 131 -15.69 2.40 -7.61
N LEU A 132 -16.44 3.20 -6.85
CA LEU A 132 -17.41 2.73 -5.84
C LEU A 132 -18.73 2.26 -6.50
N THR A 133 -18.60 1.50 -7.57
CA THR A 133 -19.67 0.76 -8.20
C THR A 133 -20.07 -0.45 -7.36
N GLN A 134 -21.10 -1.18 -7.78
CA GLN A 134 -21.54 -2.40 -7.06
C GLN A 134 -20.38 -3.37 -6.83
N ASP A 135 -19.57 -3.65 -7.87
CA ASP A 135 -18.44 -4.58 -7.78
C ASP A 135 -17.29 -4.02 -6.93
N GLY A 136 -16.96 -2.75 -7.10
CA GLY A 136 -15.94 -2.07 -6.31
C GLY A 136 -16.34 -1.98 -4.84
N ALA A 137 -17.57 -1.61 -4.54
CA ALA A 137 -18.07 -1.55 -3.17
C ALA A 137 -18.07 -2.92 -2.50
N ALA A 138 -18.45 -3.99 -3.20
CA ALA A 138 -18.41 -5.35 -2.68
C ALA A 138 -16.99 -5.82 -2.39
N LEU A 139 -16.05 -5.56 -3.29
CA LEU A 139 -14.62 -5.88 -3.11
C LEU A 139 -14.05 -5.17 -1.87
N LEU A 140 -14.31 -3.87 -1.74
CA LEU A 140 -13.80 -3.07 -0.63
C LEU A 140 -14.42 -3.48 0.70
N THR A 141 -15.71 -3.82 0.72
CA THR A 141 -16.36 -4.35 1.93
C THR A 141 -15.68 -5.63 2.42
N LEU A 142 -15.33 -6.55 1.51
CA LEU A 142 -14.58 -7.76 1.86
C LEU A 142 -13.20 -7.45 2.40
N PHE A 143 -12.49 -6.51 1.78
CA PHE A 143 -11.16 -6.09 2.22
C PHE A 143 -11.21 -5.45 3.61
N ASP A 144 -12.12 -4.50 3.82
CA ASP A 144 -12.27 -3.77 5.07
C ASP A 144 -12.71 -4.71 6.21
N THR A 145 -13.58 -5.68 5.93
CA THR A 145 -13.95 -6.74 6.89
C THR A 145 -12.73 -7.58 7.28
N HIS A 146 -11.89 -7.94 6.32
CA HIS A 146 -10.64 -8.66 6.59
C HIS A 146 -9.71 -7.86 7.52
N LEU A 147 -9.57 -6.54 7.31
CA LEU A 147 -8.76 -5.69 8.19
C LEU A 147 -9.31 -5.61 9.61
N LEU A 148 -10.62 -5.61 9.78
CA LEU A 148 -11.26 -5.53 11.11
C LEU A 148 -11.06 -6.82 11.93
N LEU A 149 -10.95 -7.97 11.26
CA LEU A 149 -10.81 -9.28 11.91
C LEU A 149 -9.36 -9.59 12.33
N LEU A 150 -8.39 -8.81 11.92
CA LEU A 150 -6.97 -8.93 12.28
C LEU A 150 -6.61 -8.01 13.44
#